data_0677c510ca78f887b6b0da01e24b0cb6
#
_entry.id   0677c510ca78f887b6b0da01e24b0cb6
#
_cell.length_a   1.000
_cell.length_b   1.000
_cell.length_c   1.000
_cell.angle_alpha   90.00
_cell.angle_beta   90.00
_cell.angle_gamma   90.00
#
_symmetry.space_group_name_H-M   'P 1'
#
loop_
_entity.id
_entity.type
_entity.pdbx_description
1 polymer ?
#
loop_
_entity_poly.entity_id
_entity_poly.type
_entity_poly.pdbx_seq_one_letter_code
_entity_poly.pdbx_strand_id
1 'polypeptide(L)'
;MRFQPNEIRVVLFDVGGVLVELSGLAMLLSWLGHRVTAEQVRTLWLTTPIVRLFETGKMQPAAFAEQMITELNLHVGNEEFLTELYTRSQRILPGAVELVRRVPRHYVRATLCNTNALQWTSLMERHDLIGAFDHHFASHLTGKIKPDEEAFQHVLATLGCEGPETLFLDDSQLNVAAAKRVGMTAFRVQGPVEAEQALLDAEVLRV
;
A
#
# COMPACT_ATOMS: atom_id res chain seq x y z
N MET A 1 -0.57 -25.90 -23.93
CA MET A 1 0.58 -25.42 -23.14
C MET A 1 0.41 -25.97 -21.74
N ARG A 2 1.36 -26.76 -21.24
CA ARG A 2 1.33 -27.25 -19.86
C ARG A 2 1.90 -26.14 -19.00
N PHE A 3 1.07 -25.50 -18.17
CA PHE A 3 1.53 -24.57 -17.12
C PHE A 3 2.41 -25.36 -16.15
N GLN A 4 3.61 -24.86 -15.90
CA GLN A 4 4.41 -25.34 -14.78
C GLN A 4 3.74 -24.82 -13.49
N PRO A 5 3.48 -25.64 -12.49
CA PRO A 5 2.97 -25.14 -11.21
C PRO A 5 4.09 -24.28 -10.60
N ASN A 6 3.79 -23.01 -10.32
CA ASN A 6 4.60 -21.96 -9.68
C ASN A 6 5.23 -20.89 -10.61
N GLU A 7 4.70 -20.64 -11.78
CA GLU A 7 5.14 -19.50 -12.58
C GLU A 7 4.40 -18.23 -12.13
N ILE A 8 5.14 -17.21 -11.71
CA ILE A 8 4.55 -15.90 -11.37
C ILE A 8 3.84 -15.34 -12.61
N ARG A 9 2.61 -14.89 -12.43
CA ARG A 9 1.77 -14.26 -13.46
C ARG A 9 1.38 -12.84 -13.09
N VAL A 10 1.31 -12.56 -11.79
CA VAL A 10 0.90 -11.28 -11.24
C VAL A 10 2.01 -10.71 -10.37
N VAL A 11 2.35 -9.45 -10.59
CA VAL A 11 3.20 -8.66 -9.71
C VAL A 11 2.31 -7.62 -9.03
N LEU A 12 2.09 -7.81 -7.74
CA LEU A 12 1.23 -6.99 -6.90
C LEU A 12 2.08 -6.08 -6.03
N PHE A 13 1.90 -4.78 -6.15
CA PHE A 13 2.65 -3.77 -5.41
C PHE A 13 1.78 -3.12 -4.35
N ASP A 14 2.32 -2.94 -3.15
CA ASP A 14 1.88 -1.82 -2.32
C ASP A 14 2.34 -0.50 -2.95
N VAL A 15 1.70 0.58 -2.56
CA VAL A 15 2.00 1.93 -3.06
C VAL A 15 2.80 2.73 -2.03
N GLY A 16 2.28 2.83 -0.80
CA GLY A 16 2.92 3.58 0.27
C GLY A 16 4.19 2.89 0.79
N GLY A 17 5.31 3.62 0.91
CA GLY A 17 6.57 3.04 1.37
C GLY A 17 7.31 2.18 0.35
N VAL A 18 6.65 1.78 -0.75
CA VAL A 18 7.27 1.03 -1.86
C VAL A 18 7.48 1.91 -3.09
N LEU A 19 6.46 2.64 -3.50
CA LEU A 19 6.48 3.47 -4.71
C LEU A 19 6.29 4.97 -4.41
N VAL A 20 5.65 5.27 -3.28
CA VAL A 20 5.33 6.62 -2.82
C VAL A 20 5.80 6.79 -1.38
N GLU A 21 6.27 7.98 -1.03
CA GLU A 21 6.78 8.31 0.29
C GLU A 21 5.67 8.26 1.37
N LEU A 22 5.96 7.66 2.52
CA LEU A 22 5.07 7.64 3.70
C LEU A 22 5.27 8.87 4.59
N SER A 23 5.06 10.05 4.05
CA SER A 23 5.30 11.30 4.79
C SER A 23 4.24 11.60 5.87
N GLY A 24 3.04 11.02 5.80
CA GLY A 24 2.04 11.08 6.87
C GLY A 24 2.53 10.49 8.19
N LEU A 25 3.40 9.48 8.14
CA LEU A 25 4.05 8.90 9.32
C LEU A 25 4.99 9.92 10.01
N ALA A 26 5.79 10.65 9.24
CA ALA A 26 6.70 11.66 9.77
C ALA A 26 5.93 12.82 10.45
N MET A 27 4.79 13.20 9.91
CA MET A 27 3.88 14.18 10.49
C MET A 27 3.37 13.73 11.87
N LEU A 28 2.83 12.51 11.95
CA LEU A 28 2.36 11.96 13.23
C LEU A 28 3.48 11.87 14.27
N LEU A 29 4.66 11.45 13.86
CA LEU A 29 5.83 11.42 14.74
C LEU A 29 6.18 12.81 15.28
N SER A 30 6.11 13.86 14.44
CA SER A 30 6.39 15.22 14.89
C SER A 30 5.37 15.72 15.91
N TRP A 31 4.09 15.42 15.71
CA TRP A 31 3.02 15.81 16.64
C TRP A 31 3.03 15.01 17.94
N LEU A 32 3.42 13.75 17.89
CA LEU A 32 3.57 12.91 19.08
C LEU A 32 4.85 13.21 19.88
N GLY A 33 5.67 14.19 19.43
CA GLY A 33 6.83 14.69 20.16
C GLY A 33 7.91 13.63 20.40
N HIS A 34 8.10 12.71 19.45
CA HIS A 34 9.06 11.59 19.53
C HIS A 34 8.86 10.65 20.74
N ARG A 35 7.67 10.64 21.33
CA ARG A 35 7.30 9.73 22.45
C ARG A 35 7.10 8.29 21.97
N VAL A 36 7.04 8.09 20.66
CA VAL A 36 6.81 6.80 20.00
C VAL A 36 7.80 6.62 18.85
N THR A 37 8.08 5.36 18.50
CA THR A 37 8.91 5.02 17.35
C THR A 37 8.08 5.02 16.05
N ALA A 38 8.75 5.10 14.91
CA ALA A 38 8.09 4.98 13.60
C ALA A 38 7.34 3.65 13.45
N GLU A 39 7.88 2.56 13.98
CA GLU A 39 7.25 1.25 13.94
C GLU A 39 5.98 1.19 14.81
N GLN A 40 5.99 1.85 15.98
CA GLN A 40 4.80 1.94 16.82
C GLN A 40 3.68 2.75 16.15
N VAL A 41 4.02 3.87 15.49
CA VAL A 41 3.03 4.66 14.72
C VAL A 41 2.49 3.86 13.54
N ARG A 42 3.35 3.12 12.83
CA ARG A 42 2.94 2.24 11.73
C ARG A 42 1.99 1.14 12.21
N THR A 43 2.33 0.48 13.30
CA THR A 43 1.46 -0.56 13.89
C THR A 43 0.13 0.02 14.34
N LEU A 44 0.14 1.16 15.04
CA LEU A 44 -1.07 1.88 15.43
C LEU A 44 -1.94 2.16 14.19
N TRP A 45 -1.37 2.73 13.14
CA TRP A 45 -2.11 3.03 11.91
C TRP A 45 -2.77 1.79 11.31
N LEU A 46 -2.05 0.69 11.19
CA LEU A 46 -2.55 -0.55 10.60
C LEU A 46 -3.59 -1.27 11.46
N THR A 47 -3.62 -1.03 12.78
CA THR A 47 -4.47 -1.78 13.72
C THR A 47 -5.61 -0.97 14.31
N THR A 48 -5.60 0.37 14.16
CA THR A 48 -6.61 1.24 14.76
C THR A 48 -7.95 1.13 14.02
N PRO A 49 -9.07 0.83 14.71
CA PRO A 49 -10.39 0.74 14.10
C PRO A 49 -10.82 2.02 13.36
N ILE A 50 -10.42 3.19 13.86
CA ILE A 50 -10.71 4.50 13.25
C ILE A 50 -10.10 4.60 11.86
N VAL A 51 -8.82 4.26 11.71
CA VAL A 51 -8.13 4.22 10.40
C VAL A 51 -8.81 3.23 9.47
N ARG A 52 -9.15 2.04 9.98
CA ARG A 52 -9.85 1.02 9.21
C ARG A 52 -11.18 1.53 8.64
N LEU A 53 -12.00 2.20 9.45
CA LEU A 53 -13.27 2.78 9.00
C LEU A 53 -13.05 3.84 7.93
N PHE A 54 -12.03 4.67 8.09
CA PHE A 54 -11.70 5.72 7.14
C PHE A 54 -11.15 5.16 5.82
N GLU A 55 -10.19 4.26 5.87
CA GLU A 55 -9.57 3.64 4.69
C GLU A 55 -10.49 2.64 3.97
N THR A 56 -11.58 2.21 4.59
CA THR A 56 -12.64 1.42 3.92
C THR A 56 -13.82 2.26 3.46
N GLY A 57 -13.72 3.61 3.52
CA GLY A 57 -14.75 4.55 3.06
C GLY A 57 -15.97 4.65 3.98
N LYS A 58 -15.92 4.08 5.18
CA LYS A 58 -17.04 4.03 6.14
C LYS A 58 -17.03 5.21 7.12
N MET A 59 -16.07 6.12 7.04
CA MET A 59 -15.94 7.29 7.90
C MET A 59 -15.64 8.54 7.06
N GLN A 60 -16.29 9.65 7.39
CA GLN A 60 -16.04 10.93 6.74
C GLN A 60 -14.75 11.57 7.25
N PRO A 61 -14.03 12.36 6.42
CA PRO A 61 -12.74 12.96 6.79
C PRO A 61 -12.78 13.79 8.08
N ALA A 62 -13.82 14.61 8.28
CA ALA A 62 -13.93 15.43 9.48
C ALA A 62 -14.06 14.60 10.76
N ALA A 63 -14.87 13.54 10.73
CA ALA A 63 -15.03 12.62 11.86
C ALA A 63 -13.74 11.82 12.11
N PHE A 64 -13.03 11.45 11.07
CA PHE A 64 -11.72 10.80 11.18
C PHE A 64 -10.71 11.69 11.89
N ALA A 65 -10.57 12.96 11.45
CA ALA A 65 -9.66 13.91 12.07
C ALA A 65 -9.98 14.12 13.56
N GLU A 66 -11.24 14.38 13.89
CA GLU A 66 -11.70 14.59 15.28
C GLU A 66 -11.36 13.40 16.18
N GLN A 67 -11.65 12.18 15.71
CA GLN A 67 -11.38 10.97 16.50
C GLN A 67 -9.89 10.70 16.65
N MET A 68 -9.09 10.85 15.57
CA MET A 68 -7.65 10.64 15.62
C MET A 68 -6.94 11.68 16.52
N ILE A 69 -7.34 12.94 16.43
CA ILE A 69 -6.80 14.02 17.27
C ILE A 69 -7.07 13.71 18.75
N THR A 70 -8.29 13.26 19.06
CA THR A 70 -8.69 12.90 20.43
C THR A 70 -7.94 11.65 20.92
N GLU A 71 -7.92 10.59 20.13
CA GLU A 71 -7.27 9.30 20.47
C GLU A 71 -5.77 9.46 20.73
N LEU A 72 -5.10 10.28 19.90
CA LEU A 72 -3.66 10.52 20.01
C LEU A 72 -3.30 11.70 20.90
N ASN A 73 -4.30 12.39 21.49
CA ASN A 73 -4.11 13.60 22.29
C ASN A 73 -3.21 14.63 21.58
N LEU A 74 -3.58 14.95 20.33
CA LEU A 74 -2.84 15.93 19.52
C LEU A 74 -3.34 17.34 19.79
N HIS A 75 -2.45 18.33 19.67
CA HIS A 75 -2.76 19.74 19.84
C HIS A 75 -2.81 20.47 18.47
N VAL A 76 -3.66 19.95 17.56
CA VAL A 76 -3.85 20.49 16.21
C VAL A 76 -5.35 20.58 15.88
N GLY A 77 -5.72 21.44 14.94
CA GLY A 77 -7.09 21.52 14.45
C GLY A 77 -7.40 20.46 13.38
N ASN A 78 -8.70 20.16 13.19
CA ASN A 78 -9.16 19.19 12.20
C ASN A 78 -8.68 19.52 10.77
N GLU A 79 -8.76 20.78 10.39
CA GLU A 79 -8.34 21.25 9.07
C GLU A 79 -6.84 21.11 8.85
N GLU A 80 -6.05 21.49 9.86
CA GLU A 80 -4.60 21.31 9.85
C GLU A 80 -4.22 19.83 9.74
N PHE A 81 -4.84 18.98 10.56
CA PHE A 81 -4.62 17.53 10.56
C PHE A 81 -4.86 16.94 9.15
N LEU A 82 -6.00 17.25 8.54
CA LEU A 82 -6.36 16.75 7.23
C LEU A 82 -5.43 17.30 6.13
N THR A 83 -5.14 18.59 6.16
CA THR A 83 -4.25 19.22 5.17
C THR A 83 -2.87 18.60 5.19
N GLU A 84 -2.28 18.45 6.36
CA GLU A 84 -0.96 17.84 6.51
C GLU A 84 -0.96 16.37 6.09
N LEU A 85 -2.00 15.62 6.44
CA LEU A 85 -2.15 14.23 6.05
C LEU A 85 -2.19 14.06 4.53
N TYR A 86 -2.86 14.97 3.81
CA TYR A 86 -3.04 14.89 2.36
C TYR A 86 -1.88 15.46 1.57
N THR A 87 -1.32 16.58 2.00
CA THR A 87 -0.30 17.29 1.21
C THR A 87 1.04 16.59 1.23
N ARG A 88 1.38 15.90 2.33
CA ARG A 88 2.69 15.27 2.51
C ARG A 88 2.81 13.85 1.93
N SER A 89 1.71 13.14 1.71
CA SER A 89 1.73 11.69 1.42
C SER A 89 1.81 11.30 -0.06
N GLN A 90 2.36 12.16 -0.94
CA GLN A 90 2.18 11.95 -2.38
C GLN A 90 3.43 12.09 -3.25
N ARG A 91 4.62 12.12 -2.66
CA ARG A 91 5.84 12.17 -3.45
C ARG A 91 6.18 10.77 -3.97
N ILE A 92 6.19 10.62 -5.29
CA ILE A 92 6.69 9.40 -5.93
C ILE A 92 8.17 9.25 -5.60
N LEU A 93 8.57 8.07 -5.18
CA LEU A 93 9.97 7.75 -4.93
C LEU A 93 10.74 7.71 -6.26
N PRO A 94 11.99 8.21 -6.29
CA PRO A 94 12.81 8.17 -7.49
C PRO A 94 12.95 6.75 -8.04
N GLY A 95 12.73 6.57 -9.35
CA GLY A 95 12.79 5.28 -10.01
C GLY A 95 11.53 4.40 -9.92
N ALA A 96 10.51 4.79 -9.14
CA ALA A 96 9.31 3.95 -8.94
C ALA A 96 8.54 3.70 -10.25
N VAL A 97 8.27 4.74 -11.03
CA VAL A 97 7.56 4.60 -12.33
C VAL A 97 8.37 3.75 -13.30
N GLU A 98 9.68 3.98 -13.36
CA GLU A 98 10.61 3.24 -14.19
C GLU A 98 10.60 1.75 -13.86
N LEU A 99 10.68 1.43 -12.54
CA LEU A 99 10.65 0.06 -12.05
C LEU A 99 9.39 -0.68 -12.53
N VAL A 100 8.20 -0.07 -12.32
CA VAL A 100 6.94 -0.70 -12.72
C VAL A 100 6.87 -0.90 -14.24
N ARG A 101 7.34 0.07 -15.04
CA ARG A 101 7.38 -0.02 -16.51
C ARG A 101 8.35 -1.09 -17.02
N ARG A 102 9.40 -1.40 -16.28
CA ARG A 102 10.35 -2.47 -16.60
C ARG A 102 9.80 -3.87 -16.36
N VAL A 103 8.77 -4.04 -15.54
CA VAL A 103 8.09 -5.34 -15.39
C VAL A 103 7.50 -5.73 -16.75
N PRO A 104 7.92 -6.88 -17.32
CA PRO A 104 7.51 -7.30 -18.65
C PRO A 104 5.99 -7.42 -18.80
N ARG A 105 5.46 -7.06 -19.96
CA ARG A 105 4.00 -6.97 -20.22
C ARG A 105 3.24 -8.30 -20.17
N HIS A 106 3.93 -9.42 -20.10
CA HIS A 106 3.28 -10.72 -19.92
C HIS A 106 2.88 -10.97 -18.45
N TYR A 107 3.42 -10.20 -17.50
CA TYR A 107 2.93 -10.15 -16.13
C TYR A 107 1.80 -9.13 -16.00
N VAL A 108 0.78 -9.48 -15.25
CA VAL A 108 -0.22 -8.50 -14.78
C VAL A 108 0.40 -7.66 -13.66
N ARG A 109 0.44 -6.35 -13.85
CA ARG A 109 0.92 -5.39 -12.85
C ARG A 109 -0.28 -4.82 -12.12
N ALA A 110 -0.34 -5.02 -10.82
CA ALA A 110 -1.46 -4.55 -10.01
C ALA A 110 -1.00 -3.83 -8.74
N THR A 111 -1.85 -2.95 -8.20
CA THR A 111 -1.65 -2.36 -6.88
C THR A 111 -2.63 -2.93 -5.87
N LEU A 112 -2.19 -3.10 -4.62
CA LEU A 112 -3.04 -3.35 -3.46
C LEU A 112 -2.69 -2.35 -2.35
N CYS A 113 -3.49 -1.29 -2.23
CA CYS A 113 -3.20 -0.13 -1.42
C CYS A 113 -4.27 0.10 -0.33
N ASN A 114 -3.83 0.25 0.92
CA ASN A 114 -4.65 0.83 1.97
C ASN A 114 -4.66 2.34 1.80
N THR A 115 -5.80 2.91 1.49
CA THR A 115 -5.93 4.34 1.17
C THR A 115 -7.39 4.79 1.29
N ASN A 116 -7.60 6.08 1.23
CA ASN A 116 -8.92 6.71 1.24
C ASN A 116 -9.18 7.47 -0.06
N ALA A 117 -10.43 7.86 -0.29
CA ALA A 117 -10.86 8.50 -1.53
C ALA A 117 -10.07 9.78 -1.87
N LEU A 118 -9.68 10.57 -0.85
CA LEU A 118 -8.98 11.84 -1.08
C LEU A 118 -7.52 11.60 -1.51
N GLN A 119 -6.81 10.73 -0.80
CA GLN A 119 -5.43 10.36 -1.17
C GLN A 119 -5.40 9.66 -2.53
N TRP A 120 -6.36 8.78 -2.78
CA TRP A 120 -6.45 8.04 -4.03
C TRP A 120 -6.69 8.95 -5.23
N THR A 121 -7.65 9.87 -5.15
CA THR A 121 -7.92 10.85 -6.20
C THR A 121 -6.66 11.66 -6.51
N SER A 122 -5.99 12.17 -5.49
CA SER A 122 -4.75 12.94 -5.68
C SER A 122 -3.62 12.11 -6.30
N LEU A 123 -3.50 10.83 -5.94
CA LEU A 123 -2.52 9.93 -6.53
C LEU A 123 -2.84 9.65 -8.01
N MET A 124 -4.12 9.42 -8.33
CA MET A 124 -4.59 9.12 -9.69
C MET A 124 -4.41 10.30 -10.66
N GLU A 125 -4.72 11.52 -10.19
CA GLU A 125 -4.70 12.70 -11.05
C GLU A 125 -3.29 13.26 -11.32
N ARG A 126 -2.34 13.02 -10.42
CA ARG A 126 -1.05 13.71 -10.47
C ARG A 126 0.09 12.92 -11.09
N HIS A 127 -0.09 11.61 -11.36
CA HIS A 127 1.07 10.78 -11.62
C HIS A 127 0.88 9.71 -12.70
N ASP A 128 1.85 9.65 -13.59
CA ASP A 128 2.04 8.56 -14.58
C ASP A 128 2.16 7.16 -13.95
N LEU A 129 2.35 7.09 -12.62
CA LEU A 129 2.49 5.84 -11.89
C LEU A 129 1.27 4.95 -12.08
N ILE A 130 0.08 5.53 -11.96
CA ILE A 130 -1.17 4.77 -12.06
C ILE A 130 -1.35 4.16 -13.46
N GLY A 131 -1.03 4.92 -14.50
CA GLY A 131 -1.09 4.41 -15.88
C GLY A 131 -0.07 3.31 -16.21
N ALA A 132 0.85 3.00 -15.29
CA ALA A 132 1.80 1.90 -15.45
C ALA A 132 1.24 0.53 -15.01
N PHE A 133 0.07 0.50 -14.36
CA PHE A 133 -0.57 -0.70 -13.86
C PHE A 133 -1.77 -1.11 -14.69
N ASP A 134 -2.08 -2.40 -14.66
CA ASP A 134 -3.22 -2.99 -15.36
C ASP A 134 -4.46 -3.04 -14.45
N HIS A 135 -4.27 -3.17 -13.11
CA HIS A 135 -5.35 -3.22 -12.12
C HIS A 135 -5.00 -2.46 -10.83
N HIS A 136 -6.04 -1.94 -10.17
CA HIS A 136 -5.91 -1.23 -8.91
C HIS A 136 -6.91 -1.75 -7.87
N PHE A 137 -6.38 -2.15 -6.71
CA PHE A 137 -7.16 -2.55 -5.54
C PHE A 137 -6.93 -1.55 -4.41
N ALA A 138 -7.80 -0.56 -4.33
CA ALA A 138 -7.77 0.45 -3.29
C ALA A 138 -8.81 0.12 -2.21
N SER A 139 -8.42 0.14 -0.94
CA SER A 139 -9.26 -0.30 0.18
C SER A 139 -10.61 0.43 0.26
N HIS A 140 -10.65 1.73 -0.02
CA HIS A 140 -11.89 2.52 -0.01
C HIS A 140 -12.87 2.15 -1.14
N LEU A 141 -12.39 1.56 -2.25
CA LEU A 141 -13.21 1.08 -3.35
C LEU A 141 -13.70 -0.34 -3.12
N THR A 142 -12.84 -1.20 -2.56
CA THR A 142 -13.13 -2.60 -2.35
C THR A 142 -13.80 -2.90 -1.01
N GLY A 143 -13.69 -1.97 -0.05
CA GLY A 143 -14.10 -2.17 1.35
C GLY A 143 -13.20 -3.16 2.11
N LYS A 144 -12.11 -3.64 1.50
CA LYS A 144 -11.18 -4.64 2.04
C LYS A 144 -9.81 -4.01 2.27
N ILE A 145 -9.19 -4.34 3.40
CA ILE A 145 -7.98 -3.67 3.88
C ILE A 145 -6.91 -4.69 4.30
N LYS A 146 -5.65 -4.47 3.95
CA LYS A 146 -4.52 -5.21 4.49
C LYS A 146 -4.37 -4.91 6.00
N PRO A 147 -3.98 -5.87 6.85
CA PRO A 147 -3.49 -7.22 6.56
C PRO A 147 -4.58 -8.30 6.56
N ASP A 148 -5.87 -7.98 6.40
CA ASP A 148 -6.91 -8.98 6.35
C ASP A 148 -6.74 -9.89 5.13
N GLU A 149 -6.84 -11.19 5.32
CA GLU A 149 -6.70 -12.17 4.24
C GLU A 149 -7.73 -11.96 3.13
N GLU A 150 -8.91 -11.44 3.47
CA GLU A 150 -9.97 -11.13 2.52
C GLU A 150 -9.53 -10.13 1.43
N ALA A 151 -8.62 -9.18 1.75
CA ALA A 151 -8.08 -8.25 0.76
C ALA A 151 -7.25 -8.97 -0.30
N PHE A 152 -6.42 -9.92 0.09
CA PHE A 152 -5.59 -10.71 -0.82
C PHE A 152 -6.43 -11.72 -1.61
N GLN A 153 -7.37 -12.42 -0.95
CA GLN A 153 -8.30 -13.34 -1.60
C GLN A 153 -9.14 -12.64 -2.67
N HIS A 154 -9.55 -11.40 -2.42
CA HIS A 154 -10.26 -10.58 -3.41
C HIS A 154 -9.41 -10.29 -4.65
N VAL A 155 -8.13 -9.98 -4.49
CA VAL A 155 -7.19 -9.82 -5.61
C VAL A 155 -7.11 -11.11 -6.43
N LEU A 156 -6.85 -12.24 -5.77
CA LEU A 156 -6.73 -13.53 -6.43
C LEU A 156 -8.00 -13.89 -7.22
N ALA A 157 -9.16 -13.74 -6.60
CA ALA A 157 -10.45 -14.01 -7.23
C ALA A 157 -10.73 -13.09 -8.43
N THR A 158 -10.42 -11.79 -8.30
CA THR A 158 -10.66 -10.80 -9.36
C THR A 158 -9.76 -11.02 -10.56
N LEU A 159 -8.48 -11.39 -10.34
CA LEU A 159 -7.51 -11.62 -11.41
C LEU A 159 -7.56 -13.06 -11.96
N GLY A 160 -8.33 -13.96 -11.34
CA GLY A 160 -8.42 -15.35 -11.75
C GLY A 160 -7.11 -16.10 -11.64
N CYS A 161 -6.36 -15.85 -10.55
CA CYS A 161 -5.07 -16.46 -10.27
C CYS A 161 -5.04 -17.08 -8.86
N GLU A 162 -4.02 -17.90 -8.62
CA GLU A 162 -3.76 -18.54 -7.33
C GLU A 162 -2.62 -17.83 -6.57
N GLY A 163 -2.52 -18.09 -5.26
CA GLY A 163 -1.48 -17.50 -4.41
C GLY A 163 -0.07 -17.69 -4.98
N PRO A 164 0.35 -18.94 -5.35
CA PRO A 164 1.70 -19.19 -5.88
C PRO A 164 2.01 -18.48 -7.21
N GLU A 165 0.99 -18.04 -7.95
CA GLU A 165 1.14 -17.28 -9.21
C GLU A 165 1.31 -15.77 -8.98
N THR A 166 1.28 -15.32 -7.71
CA THR A 166 1.31 -13.90 -7.34
C THR A 166 2.54 -13.57 -6.50
N LEU A 167 3.31 -12.61 -6.97
CA LEU A 167 4.40 -11.97 -6.22
C LEU A 167 3.90 -10.66 -5.62
N PHE A 168 3.97 -10.53 -4.29
CA PHE A 168 3.54 -9.34 -3.56
C PHE A 168 4.72 -8.62 -2.90
N LEU A 169 4.77 -7.29 -3.09
CA LEU A 169 5.81 -6.41 -2.55
C LEU A 169 5.16 -5.35 -1.64
N ASP A 170 5.56 -5.30 -0.37
CA ASP A 170 4.97 -4.40 0.64
C ASP A 170 6.00 -4.06 1.73
N ASP A 171 5.92 -2.87 2.29
CA ASP A 171 6.86 -2.41 3.32
C ASP A 171 6.51 -2.90 4.73
N SER A 172 5.29 -3.39 4.93
CA SER A 172 4.78 -3.90 6.21
C SER A 172 4.96 -5.41 6.36
N GLN A 173 5.68 -5.82 7.40
CA GLN A 173 5.82 -7.23 7.73
C GLN A 173 4.48 -7.92 8.02
N LEU A 174 3.49 -7.18 8.56
CA LEU A 174 2.14 -7.71 8.81
C LEU A 174 1.42 -8.07 7.50
N ASN A 175 1.51 -7.20 6.49
CA ASN A 175 0.92 -7.43 5.17
C ASN A 175 1.60 -8.59 4.45
N VAL A 176 2.93 -8.63 4.47
CA VAL A 176 3.72 -9.73 3.90
C VAL A 176 3.36 -11.08 4.54
N ALA A 177 3.23 -11.11 5.87
CA ALA A 177 2.82 -12.34 6.58
C ALA A 177 1.41 -12.77 6.19
N ALA A 178 0.46 -11.83 6.01
CA ALA A 178 -0.90 -12.13 5.59
C ALA A 178 -0.95 -12.66 4.14
N ALA A 179 -0.21 -12.04 3.22
CA ALA A 179 -0.10 -12.51 1.85
C ALA A 179 0.45 -13.95 1.77
N LYS A 180 1.47 -14.26 2.57
CA LYS A 180 2.02 -15.63 2.64
C LYS A 180 1.01 -16.65 3.17
N ARG A 181 0.11 -16.28 4.09
CA ARG A 181 -0.95 -17.20 4.58
C ARG A 181 -1.95 -17.58 3.49
N VAL A 182 -2.18 -16.72 2.51
CA VAL A 182 -3.04 -17.05 1.35
C VAL A 182 -2.23 -17.64 0.16
N GLY A 183 -0.99 -18.03 0.41
CA GLY A 183 -0.13 -18.76 -0.55
C GLY A 183 0.68 -17.87 -1.49
N MET A 184 0.62 -16.55 -1.39
CA MET A 184 1.42 -15.67 -2.25
C MET A 184 2.91 -15.75 -1.93
N THR A 185 3.76 -15.62 -2.96
CA THR A 185 5.16 -15.26 -2.77
C THR A 185 5.21 -13.79 -2.38
N ALA A 186 5.77 -13.45 -1.21
CA ALA A 186 5.74 -12.08 -0.73
C ALA A 186 7.05 -11.66 -0.07
N PHE A 187 7.51 -10.45 -0.39
CA PHE A 187 8.73 -9.86 0.16
C PHE A 187 8.42 -8.53 0.85
N ARG A 188 9.07 -8.32 2.00
CA ARG A 188 9.12 -7.01 2.61
C ARG A 188 10.18 -6.19 1.89
N VAL A 189 9.78 -5.01 1.37
CA VAL A 189 10.65 -4.11 0.62
C VAL A 189 10.39 -2.66 1.01
N GLN A 190 11.44 -1.84 1.05
CA GLN A 190 11.34 -0.40 1.30
C GLN A 190 11.87 0.37 0.09
N GLY A 191 10.96 1.05 -0.60
CA GLY A 191 11.29 1.82 -1.79
C GLY A 191 11.60 0.98 -3.03
N PRO A 192 11.81 1.66 -4.18
CA PRO A 192 11.99 1.02 -5.47
C PRO A 192 13.25 0.16 -5.58
N VAL A 193 14.31 0.49 -4.86
CA VAL A 193 15.60 -0.23 -4.94
C VAL A 193 15.46 -1.65 -4.37
N GLU A 194 14.86 -1.79 -3.18
CA GLU A 194 14.63 -3.11 -2.60
C GLU A 194 13.55 -3.89 -3.38
N ALA A 195 12.54 -3.19 -3.91
CA ALA A 195 11.54 -3.78 -4.79
C ALA A 195 12.16 -4.34 -6.08
N GLU A 196 13.09 -3.61 -6.69
CA GLU A 196 13.84 -4.10 -7.86
C GLU A 196 14.65 -5.35 -7.54
N GLN A 197 15.35 -5.37 -6.41
CA GLN A 197 16.11 -6.56 -6.00
C GLN A 197 15.19 -7.77 -5.80
N ALA A 198 14.04 -7.58 -5.16
CA ALA A 198 13.06 -8.66 -4.98
C ALA A 198 12.51 -9.19 -6.31
N LEU A 199 12.31 -8.31 -7.30
CA LEU A 199 11.88 -8.71 -8.65
C LEU A 199 12.97 -9.46 -9.41
N LEU A 200 14.25 -9.13 -9.21
CA LEU A 200 15.39 -9.87 -9.74
C LEU A 200 15.52 -11.24 -9.09
N ASP A 201 15.42 -11.31 -7.77
CA ASP A 201 15.48 -12.55 -6.99
C ASP A 201 14.34 -13.53 -7.34
N ALA A 202 13.18 -12.98 -7.71
CA ALA A 202 12.03 -13.74 -8.20
C ALA A 202 12.05 -14.02 -9.71
N GLU A 203 13.15 -13.69 -10.40
CA GLU A 203 13.33 -13.86 -11.85
C GLU A 203 12.27 -13.16 -12.73
N VAL A 204 11.54 -12.19 -12.17
CA VAL A 204 10.58 -11.34 -12.90
C VAL A 204 11.31 -10.30 -13.75
N LEU A 205 12.38 -9.72 -13.21
CA LEU A 205 13.31 -8.88 -13.97
C LEU A 205 14.59 -9.66 -14.29
N ARG A 206 15.23 -9.26 -15.37
CA ARG A 206 16.56 -9.75 -15.76
C ARG A 206 17.55 -8.57 -15.79
N VAL A 207 18.79 -8.84 -15.40
CA VAL A 207 19.91 -7.88 -15.48
C VAL A 207 20.19 -7.51 -16.92
#